data_85e6d1e1a3e2e3b29f425abf360c5501
#
_entry.id   85e6d1e1a3e2e3b29f425abf360c5501
#
_cell.length_a   1.000
_cell.length_b   1.000
_cell.length_c   1.000
_cell.angle_alpha   90.00
_cell.angle_beta   90.00
_cell.angle_gamma   90.00
#
_symmetry.space_group_name_H-M   'P 1'
#
loop_
_entity.id
_entity.type
_entity.pdbx_description
1 polymer ?
#
loop_
_entity_poly.entity_id
_entity_poly.type
_entity_poly.pdbx_seq_one_letter_code
_entity_poly.pdbx_strand_id
1 'polypeptide(L)'
;MEPYFTFFRKLNYTKKQYSSFALIFFTILFANQSIHSQTVVEQYGRLQVNGSHVTAENGDKISLAGMSLFWSNAGDGGDFYNSETVNHLADDWKNPIIRAALGVKETWDGGTGYIDNTQAQKAKIRTVIDAAIAKGVYVIIDWHTHAAEVYKDEAVAFFTEMAELYGNNDHVIYEIYNEPINQSWNDVKNYAADVIAGIRSKDPDNLIIVGSPTWSQDVDQAAADPITGDPNLAYTLHFYANTHKQFLRDRALAAMNSGIALFVTEWGTTDASGNGGYNEQESEIWLNFMIDNHISYVNWTVAHKNEDSCVVSPGMGVQGLINGNLTTSGIFIRNHLIARAEALSVDDFSIDNVKLSLDQNPVKDILSINSSIVIDNLIIFDMTGRSVFSKNVNQDNPKINITNLNSGNYILKVNSKKAFTSTKFVKL
;
A
#
# COMPACT_ATOMS: atom_id res chain seq x y z
N MET A 1 59.13 -50.42 54.10
CA MET A 1 59.10 -50.20 52.64
C MET A 1 58.29 -48.96 52.40
N GLU A 2 58.97 -47.97 51.84
CA GLU A 2 58.58 -46.55 51.84
C GLU A 2 57.35 -46.18 50.98
N PRO A 3 56.61 -45.13 51.33
CA PRO A 3 55.53 -44.59 50.51
C PRO A 3 56.02 -43.40 49.64
N TYR A 4 55.68 -43.41 48.37
CA TYR A 4 55.90 -42.28 47.45
C TYR A 4 54.96 -41.10 47.72
N PHE A 5 55.50 -39.92 47.99
CA PHE A 5 54.82 -38.65 48.07
C PHE A 5 54.60 -38.13 46.65
N THR A 6 53.37 -37.82 46.31
CA THR A 6 53.02 -37.11 45.07
C THR A 6 52.66 -35.65 45.39
N PHE A 7 53.42 -34.77 44.80
CA PHE A 7 53.36 -33.30 44.93
C PHE A 7 52.16 -32.73 44.14
N PHE A 8 51.13 -32.22 44.81
CA PHE A 8 50.09 -31.40 44.18
C PHE A 8 50.54 -29.95 44.14
N ARG A 9 50.82 -29.44 42.94
CA ARG A 9 50.99 -27.98 42.64
C ARG A 9 49.63 -27.36 42.54
N LYS A 10 49.24 -26.50 43.51
CA LYS A 10 48.07 -25.59 43.42
C LYS A 10 48.35 -24.49 42.40
N LEU A 11 47.64 -24.51 41.30
CA LEU A 11 47.57 -23.40 40.37
C LEU A 11 46.49 -22.39 40.90
N ASN A 12 46.96 -21.26 41.41
CA ASN A 12 46.10 -20.13 41.76
C ASN A 12 45.70 -19.36 40.48
N TYR A 13 44.54 -19.63 39.94
CA TYR A 13 43.93 -18.75 38.92
C TYR A 13 43.24 -17.60 39.62
N THR A 14 43.65 -16.37 39.35
CA THR A 14 43.10 -15.16 39.90
C THR A 14 41.71 -14.86 39.27
N LYS A 15 40.75 -14.45 40.10
CA LYS A 15 39.35 -14.09 39.75
C LYS A 15 39.19 -13.07 38.60
N LYS A 16 40.29 -12.50 38.10
CA LYS A 16 40.30 -11.49 37.01
C LYS A 16 40.14 -12.06 35.59
N GLN A 17 40.45 -13.35 35.37
CA GLN A 17 40.39 -13.93 34.03
C GLN A 17 38.98 -14.43 33.63
N TYR A 18 38.08 -14.71 34.60
CA TYR A 18 36.72 -15.15 34.30
C TYR A 18 35.77 -14.01 33.92
N SER A 19 36.06 -12.76 34.34
CA SER A 19 35.20 -11.61 33.99
C SER A 19 35.39 -11.16 32.55
N SER A 20 36.57 -11.33 31.96
CA SER A 20 36.84 -10.95 30.56
C SER A 20 36.26 -11.95 29.56
N PHE A 21 36.21 -13.25 29.88
CA PHE A 21 35.60 -14.28 29.03
C PHE A 21 34.07 -14.24 29.07
N ALA A 22 33.46 -13.93 30.22
CA ALA A 22 32.03 -13.76 30.34
C ALA A 22 31.52 -12.50 29.62
N LEU A 23 32.31 -11.41 29.58
CA LEU A 23 31.94 -10.18 28.86
C LEU A 23 32.01 -10.34 27.33
N ILE A 24 32.97 -11.11 26.83
CA ILE A 24 33.11 -11.41 25.41
C ILE A 24 32.03 -12.36 24.93
N PHE A 25 31.57 -13.30 25.75
CA PHE A 25 30.44 -14.21 25.41
C PHE A 25 29.10 -13.48 25.43
N PHE A 26 28.91 -12.48 26.32
CA PHE A 26 27.70 -11.67 26.37
C PHE A 26 27.62 -10.67 25.20
N THR A 27 28.73 -10.10 24.74
CA THR A 27 28.76 -9.21 23.58
C THR A 27 28.56 -9.94 22.25
N ILE A 28 28.94 -11.21 22.14
CA ILE A 28 28.71 -12.02 20.92
C ILE A 28 27.24 -12.48 20.82
N LEU A 29 26.54 -12.67 21.93
CA LEU A 29 25.10 -13.01 21.93
C LEU A 29 24.19 -11.85 21.52
N PHE A 30 24.62 -10.60 21.63
CA PHE A 30 23.87 -9.43 21.16
C PHE A 30 24.20 -9.01 19.71
N ALA A 31 25.21 -9.59 19.08
CA ALA A 31 25.66 -9.21 17.72
C ALA A 31 24.91 -9.95 16.59
N ASN A 32 23.96 -10.85 16.90
CA ASN A 32 23.17 -11.59 15.90
C ASN A 32 21.66 -11.32 16.01
N GLN A 33 21.26 -10.14 16.45
CA GLN A 33 19.92 -9.68 16.07
C GLN A 33 20.04 -9.22 14.61
N SER A 34 19.63 -10.09 13.69
CA SER A 34 19.27 -9.68 12.33
C SER A 34 18.30 -8.53 12.49
N ILE A 35 18.69 -7.32 12.05
CA ILE A 35 17.73 -6.23 11.86
C ILE A 35 16.81 -6.73 10.76
N HIS A 36 15.74 -7.45 11.13
CA HIS A 36 14.64 -7.71 10.22
C HIS A 36 13.95 -6.36 10.00
N SER A 37 13.95 -5.90 8.78
CA SER A 37 13.07 -4.80 8.38
C SER A 37 11.65 -5.23 8.71
N GLN A 38 10.96 -4.41 9.49
CA GLN A 38 9.56 -4.64 9.82
C GLN A 38 8.74 -4.74 8.54
N THR A 39 7.86 -5.73 8.44
CA THR A 39 6.95 -5.86 7.30
C THR A 39 5.86 -4.79 7.37
N VAL A 40 5.15 -4.59 6.27
CA VAL A 40 4.06 -3.59 6.22
C VAL A 40 2.97 -3.90 7.25
N VAL A 41 2.59 -5.18 7.39
CA VAL A 41 1.56 -5.57 8.36
C VAL A 41 2.08 -5.51 9.79
N GLU A 42 3.34 -5.81 10.06
CA GLU A 42 3.94 -5.58 11.39
C GLU A 42 4.00 -4.09 11.76
N GLN A 43 4.14 -3.20 10.76
CA GLN A 43 4.18 -1.75 10.97
C GLN A 43 2.79 -1.18 11.27
N TYR A 44 1.75 -1.58 10.52
CA TYR A 44 0.42 -0.96 10.60
C TYR A 44 -0.60 -1.80 11.39
N GLY A 45 -0.33 -3.08 11.61
CA GLY A 45 -1.25 -4.00 12.30
C GLY A 45 -2.54 -4.25 11.52
N ARG A 46 -3.60 -4.62 12.22
CA ARG A 46 -4.93 -4.81 11.65
C ARG A 46 -5.56 -3.49 11.25
N LEU A 47 -5.99 -3.38 10.00
CA LEU A 47 -6.63 -2.17 9.52
C LEU A 47 -8.02 -1.98 10.13
N GLN A 48 -8.32 -0.75 10.53
CA GLN A 48 -9.55 -0.38 11.21
C GLN A 48 -10.20 0.84 10.56
N VAL A 49 -11.51 0.95 10.69
CA VAL A 49 -12.24 2.18 10.33
C VAL A 49 -12.36 3.08 11.56
N ASN A 50 -11.86 4.30 11.43
CA ASN A 50 -12.01 5.34 12.43
C ASN A 50 -12.60 6.61 11.78
N GLY A 51 -13.89 6.84 12.00
CA GLY A 51 -14.65 7.89 11.32
C GLY A 51 -14.66 7.68 9.81
N SER A 52 -14.21 8.65 9.05
CA SER A 52 -14.20 8.60 7.57
C SER A 52 -12.89 8.05 6.97
N HIS A 53 -12.07 7.35 7.76
CA HIS A 53 -10.76 6.87 7.30
C HIS A 53 -10.55 5.41 7.68
N VAL A 54 -9.85 4.69 6.80
CA VAL A 54 -9.16 3.45 7.16
C VAL A 54 -7.85 3.84 7.84
N THR A 55 -7.59 3.26 9.01
CA THR A 55 -6.43 3.55 9.85
C THR A 55 -5.62 2.30 10.14
N ALA A 56 -4.38 2.48 10.54
CA ALA A 56 -3.58 1.45 11.19
C ALA A 56 -4.20 1.09 12.57
N GLU A 57 -3.75 -0.01 13.17
CA GLU A 57 -4.20 -0.47 14.49
C GLU A 57 -3.98 0.56 15.60
N ASN A 58 -2.92 1.36 15.49
CA ASN A 58 -2.61 2.45 16.44
C ASN A 58 -3.47 3.72 16.23
N GLY A 59 -4.36 3.72 15.21
CA GLY A 59 -5.25 4.83 14.87
C GLY A 59 -4.69 5.84 13.87
N ASP A 60 -3.45 5.67 13.40
CA ASP A 60 -2.86 6.54 12.39
C ASP A 60 -3.57 6.39 11.04
N LYS A 61 -3.86 7.50 10.38
CA LYS A 61 -4.43 7.48 9.03
C LYS A 61 -3.40 6.98 8.04
N ILE A 62 -3.82 6.06 7.19
CA ILE A 62 -2.95 5.44 6.19
C ILE A 62 -3.45 5.69 4.76
N SER A 63 -2.55 5.58 3.79
CA SER A 63 -2.84 5.54 2.37
C SER A 63 -1.90 4.50 1.72
N LEU A 64 -2.33 3.24 1.69
CA LEU A 64 -1.61 2.16 1.03
C LEU A 64 -1.81 2.23 -0.48
N ALA A 65 -0.75 2.05 -1.23
CA ALA A 65 -0.76 2.05 -2.70
C ALA A 65 -0.40 0.67 -3.22
N GLY A 66 -1.26 0.02 -4.00
CA GLY A 66 -1.03 -1.35 -4.43
C GLY A 66 -1.51 -1.71 -5.82
N MET A 67 -1.51 -3.01 -6.10
CA MET A 67 -1.89 -3.60 -7.38
C MET A 67 -3.06 -4.57 -7.24
N SER A 68 -3.99 -4.53 -8.20
CA SER A 68 -4.98 -5.59 -8.42
C SER A 68 -4.47 -6.59 -9.44
N LEU A 69 -4.63 -7.87 -9.15
CA LEU A 69 -4.59 -8.89 -10.19
C LEU A 69 -5.86 -8.79 -11.03
N PHE A 70 -5.77 -9.18 -12.31
CA PHE A 70 -6.94 -9.26 -13.20
C PHE A 70 -7.84 -10.43 -12.79
N TRP A 71 -9.02 -10.57 -13.39
CA TRP A 71 -9.95 -11.68 -13.19
C TRP A 71 -9.24 -13.03 -13.09
N SER A 72 -9.41 -13.76 -11.99
CA SER A 72 -8.73 -15.05 -11.76
C SER A 72 -9.07 -16.14 -12.77
N ASN A 73 -10.21 -16.00 -13.45
CA ASN A 73 -10.71 -16.93 -14.45
C ASN A 73 -10.41 -16.52 -15.91
N ALA A 74 -9.79 -15.35 -16.14
CA ALA A 74 -9.39 -14.93 -17.48
C ALA A 74 -8.04 -15.54 -17.88
N GLY A 75 -7.85 -15.86 -19.16
CA GLY A 75 -6.60 -16.43 -19.68
C GLY A 75 -5.39 -15.53 -19.46
N ASP A 76 -5.56 -14.23 -19.79
CA ASP A 76 -4.48 -13.23 -19.71
C ASP A 76 -4.18 -12.69 -18.29
N GLY A 77 -4.96 -13.09 -17.30
CA GLY A 77 -4.85 -12.65 -15.91
C GLY A 77 -4.67 -13.79 -14.92
N GLY A 78 -5.30 -14.92 -15.17
CA GLY A 78 -5.30 -16.06 -14.26
C GLY A 78 -3.92 -16.71 -14.02
N ASP A 79 -2.96 -16.47 -14.92
CA ASP A 79 -1.58 -16.94 -14.80
C ASP A 79 -0.80 -16.21 -13.69
N PHE A 80 -1.23 -15.01 -13.32
CA PHE A 80 -0.59 -14.21 -12.27
C PHE A 80 -0.99 -14.63 -10.83
N TYR A 81 -1.93 -15.58 -10.67
CA TYR A 81 -2.32 -16.11 -9.37
C TYR A 81 -1.33 -17.16 -8.85
N ASN A 82 -0.11 -16.73 -8.58
CA ASN A 82 0.99 -17.56 -8.11
C ASN A 82 1.91 -16.78 -7.16
N SER A 83 2.71 -17.48 -6.37
CA SER A 83 3.60 -16.86 -5.39
C SER A 83 4.75 -16.04 -6.02
N GLU A 84 5.19 -16.38 -7.23
CA GLU A 84 6.25 -15.65 -7.94
C GLU A 84 5.81 -14.21 -8.24
N THR A 85 4.58 -14.05 -8.74
CA THR A 85 3.96 -12.74 -8.99
C THR A 85 3.85 -11.92 -7.69
N VAL A 86 3.30 -12.51 -6.63
CA VAL A 86 3.14 -11.83 -5.33
C VAL A 86 4.49 -11.40 -4.77
N ASN A 87 5.48 -12.29 -4.81
CA ASN A 87 6.84 -12.00 -4.33
C ASN A 87 7.46 -10.85 -5.12
N HIS A 88 7.38 -10.87 -6.45
CA HIS A 88 7.93 -9.83 -7.30
C HIS A 88 7.25 -8.47 -7.05
N LEU A 89 5.93 -8.43 -6.93
CA LEU A 89 5.22 -7.20 -6.60
C LEU A 89 5.63 -6.65 -5.23
N ALA A 90 5.73 -7.51 -4.22
CA ALA A 90 6.12 -7.09 -2.86
C ALA A 90 7.58 -6.63 -2.79
N ASP A 91 8.51 -7.39 -3.39
CA ASP A 91 9.95 -7.14 -3.25
C ASP A 91 10.47 -6.06 -4.19
N ASP A 92 10.07 -6.10 -5.48
CA ASP A 92 10.62 -5.23 -6.53
C ASP A 92 9.77 -3.97 -6.77
N TRP A 93 8.43 -4.09 -6.68
CA TRP A 93 7.55 -2.93 -6.83
C TRP A 93 7.25 -2.25 -5.49
N LYS A 94 7.70 -2.84 -4.36
CA LYS A 94 7.43 -2.34 -3.00
C LYS A 94 5.95 -2.25 -2.68
N ASN A 95 5.18 -3.18 -3.22
CA ASN A 95 3.72 -3.19 -3.17
C ASN A 95 3.22 -3.66 -1.79
N PRO A 96 2.62 -2.78 -0.95
CA PRO A 96 2.19 -3.12 0.41
C PRO A 96 0.86 -3.88 0.47
N ILE A 97 0.09 -3.91 -0.64
CA ILE A 97 -1.24 -4.49 -0.68
C ILE A 97 -1.57 -5.02 -2.08
N ILE A 98 -2.10 -6.23 -2.13
CA ILE A 98 -2.48 -6.91 -3.39
C ILE A 98 -3.96 -7.23 -3.35
N ARG A 99 -4.69 -6.94 -4.43
CA ARG A 99 -6.09 -7.35 -4.60
C ARG A 99 -6.16 -8.61 -5.45
N ALA A 100 -6.82 -9.63 -4.93
CA ALA A 100 -7.07 -10.91 -5.60
C ALA A 100 -8.51 -10.96 -6.10
N ALA A 101 -8.72 -10.60 -7.37
CA ALA A 101 -10.01 -10.49 -8.03
C ALA A 101 -10.55 -11.88 -8.42
N LEU A 102 -11.32 -12.52 -7.53
CA LEU A 102 -11.93 -13.83 -7.77
C LEU A 102 -13.05 -13.73 -8.81
N GLY A 103 -12.81 -14.14 -10.04
CA GLY A 103 -13.84 -14.21 -11.07
C GLY A 103 -14.94 -15.21 -10.71
N VAL A 104 -16.16 -14.70 -10.46
CA VAL A 104 -17.26 -15.51 -9.92
C VAL A 104 -17.93 -16.36 -11.01
N LYS A 105 -18.51 -15.72 -12.02
CA LYS A 105 -19.27 -16.42 -13.09
C LYS A 105 -18.98 -15.84 -14.46
N GLU A 106 -18.80 -14.55 -14.58
CA GLU A 106 -18.47 -13.89 -15.84
C GLU A 106 -17.22 -14.54 -16.43
N THR A 107 -17.27 -14.87 -17.71
CA THR A 107 -16.18 -15.52 -18.39
C THR A 107 -15.64 -14.59 -19.49
N TRP A 108 -14.35 -14.31 -19.37
CA TRP A 108 -13.60 -13.60 -20.39
C TRP A 108 -12.61 -14.61 -21.02
N ASP A 109 -12.51 -14.63 -22.33
CA ASP A 109 -11.60 -15.49 -23.07
C ASP A 109 -11.77 -17.01 -22.81
N GLY A 110 -13.01 -17.45 -22.52
CA GLY A 110 -13.33 -18.84 -22.28
C GLY A 110 -12.92 -19.39 -20.91
N GLY A 111 -12.51 -18.52 -19.98
CA GLY A 111 -12.17 -18.89 -18.62
C GLY A 111 -13.39 -19.40 -17.82
N THR A 112 -13.14 -20.21 -16.81
CA THR A 112 -14.17 -20.82 -15.95
C THR A 112 -14.14 -20.19 -14.56
N GLY A 113 -15.22 -19.48 -14.17
CA GLY A 113 -15.35 -18.80 -12.89
C GLY A 113 -15.54 -19.74 -11.70
N TYR A 114 -15.62 -19.12 -10.51
CA TYR A 114 -15.77 -19.83 -9.23
C TYR A 114 -16.99 -20.76 -9.20
N ILE A 115 -18.14 -20.33 -9.73
CA ILE A 115 -19.38 -21.12 -9.74
C ILE A 115 -19.22 -22.43 -10.51
N ASP A 116 -18.49 -22.40 -11.61
CA ASP A 116 -18.33 -23.57 -12.48
C ASP A 116 -17.08 -24.40 -12.12
N ASN A 117 -16.10 -23.81 -11.42
CA ASN A 117 -14.88 -24.51 -10.99
C ASN A 117 -14.37 -24.01 -9.64
N THR A 118 -15.19 -24.19 -8.62
CA THR A 118 -14.97 -23.69 -7.24
C THR A 118 -13.58 -24.06 -6.68
N GLN A 119 -13.14 -25.32 -6.85
CA GLN A 119 -11.89 -25.77 -6.24
C GLN A 119 -10.66 -25.12 -6.89
N ALA A 120 -10.64 -25.01 -8.21
CA ALA A 120 -9.52 -24.38 -8.90
C ALA A 120 -9.44 -22.87 -8.60
N GLN A 121 -10.58 -22.19 -8.56
CA GLN A 121 -10.60 -20.75 -8.26
C GLN A 121 -10.22 -20.48 -6.80
N LYS A 122 -10.73 -21.27 -5.84
CA LYS A 122 -10.27 -21.20 -4.44
C LYS A 122 -8.76 -21.44 -4.30
N ALA A 123 -8.22 -22.42 -5.00
CA ALA A 123 -6.79 -22.71 -4.95
C ALA A 123 -5.94 -21.50 -5.41
N LYS A 124 -6.35 -20.81 -6.48
CA LYS A 124 -5.70 -19.58 -6.95
C LYS A 124 -5.71 -18.48 -5.87
N ILE A 125 -6.88 -18.19 -5.32
CA ILE A 125 -7.01 -17.16 -4.28
C ILE A 125 -6.16 -17.48 -3.05
N ARG A 126 -6.23 -18.73 -2.56
CA ARG A 126 -5.42 -19.18 -1.41
C ARG A 126 -3.91 -19.04 -1.69
N THR A 127 -3.46 -19.36 -2.90
CA THR A 127 -2.05 -19.17 -3.28
C THR A 127 -1.61 -17.70 -3.13
N VAL A 128 -2.46 -16.75 -3.53
CA VAL A 128 -2.17 -15.31 -3.38
C VAL A 128 -2.20 -14.90 -1.91
N ILE A 129 -3.19 -15.35 -1.14
CA ILE A 129 -3.29 -15.06 0.31
C ILE A 129 -2.06 -15.58 1.05
N ASP A 130 -1.72 -16.86 0.86
CA ASP A 130 -0.58 -17.49 1.53
C ASP A 130 0.74 -16.79 1.21
N ALA A 131 0.92 -16.38 -0.04
CA ALA A 131 2.11 -15.65 -0.47
C ALA A 131 2.16 -14.21 0.11
N ALA A 132 1.02 -13.51 0.17
CA ALA A 132 0.93 -12.17 0.76
C ALA A 132 1.23 -12.21 2.27
N ILE A 133 0.68 -13.18 3.00
CA ILE A 133 0.97 -13.40 4.42
C ILE A 133 2.47 -13.67 4.61
N ALA A 134 3.05 -14.55 3.80
CA ALA A 134 4.49 -14.87 3.88
C ALA A 134 5.39 -13.65 3.59
N LYS A 135 4.92 -12.67 2.81
CA LYS A 135 5.61 -11.41 2.50
C LYS A 135 5.33 -10.29 3.50
N GLY A 136 4.37 -10.46 4.39
CA GLY A 136 3.96 -9.44 5.34
C GLY A 136 3.28 -8.23 4.66
N VAL A 137 2.55 -8.45 3.56
CA VAL A 137 1.75 -7.46 2.86
C VAL A 137 0.26 -7.76 2.98
N TYR A 138 -0.60 -6.75 2.86
CA TYR A 138 -2.04 -6.95 2.89
C TYR A 138 -2.57 -7.64 1.63
N VAL A 139 -3.68 -8.35 1.76
CA VAL A 139 -4.40 -8.96 0.64
C VAL A 139 -5.89 -8.68 0.73
N ILE A 140 -6.45 -8.12 -0.35
CA ILE A 140 -7.89 -7.97 -0.53
C ILE A 140 -8.40 -9.21 -1.24
N ILE A 141 -9.33 -9.92 -0.59
CA ILE A 141 -10.07 -11.06 -1.17
C ILE A 141 -11.35 -10.48 -1.77
N ASP A 142 -11.40 -10.37 -3.09
CA ASP A 142 -12.49 -9.71 -3.78
C ASP A 142 -13.41 -10.73 -4.48
N TRP A 143 -14.71 -10.65 -4.20
CA TRP A 143 -15.76 -11.35 -4.93
C TRP A 143 -16.08 -10.58 -6.21
N HIS A 144 -15.28 -10.87 -7.24
CA HIS A 144 -15.22 -10.10 -8.46
C HIS A 144 -16.34 -10.46 -9.43
N THR A 145 -17.44 -9.74 -9.35
CA THR A 145 -18.63 -9.89 -10.20
C THR A 145 -19.45 -8.60 -10.22
N HIS A 146 -20.30 -8.48 -11.23
CA HIS A 146 -21.27 -7.38 -11.37
C HIS A 146 -22.68 -7.74 -10.87
N ALA A 147 -22.87 -8.96 -10.34
CA ALA A 147 -24.17 -9.49 -9.89
C ALA A 147 -24.00 -10.43 -8.70
N ALA A 148 -23.38 -9.93 -7.62
CA ALA A 148 -23.04 -10.76 -6.45
C ALA A 148 -24.28 -11.30 -5.74
N GLU A 149 -25.39 -10.57 -5.74
CA GLU A 149 -26.67 -10.96 -5.15
C GLU A 149 -27.27 -12.23 -5.79
N VAL A 150 -26.91 -12.53 -7.05
CA VAL A 150 -27.33 -13.76 -7.76
C VAL A 150 -26.65 -15.01 -7.17
N TYR A 151 -25.44 -14.84 -6.63
CA TYR A 151 -24.61 -15.90 -6.06
C TYR A 151 -24.38 -15.68 -4.56
N LYS A 152 -25.40 -15.16 -3.85
CA LYS A 152 -25.27 -14.78 -2.44
C LYS A 152 -24.93 -15.95 -1.54
N ASP A 153 -25.56 -17.10 -1.70
CA ASP A 153 -25.32 -18.26 -0.85
C ASP A 153 -23.89 -18.79 -1.03
N GLU A 154 -23.38 -18.78 -2.26
CA GLU A 154 -22.02 -19.15 -2.58
C GLU A 154 -21.01 -18.12 -2.02
N ALA A 155 -21.35 -16.83 -2.07
CA ALA A 155 -20.51 -15.78 -1.47
C ALA A 155 -20.44 -15.93 0.05
N VAL A 156 -21.57 -16.15 0.73
CA VAL A 156 -21.62 -16.41 2.18
C VAL A 156 -20.76 -17.62 2.53
N ALA A 157 -20.91 -18.73 1.79
CA ALA A 157 -20.12 -19.94 2.03
C ALA A 157 -18.61 -19.71 1.81
N PHE A 158 -18.24 -19.01 0.73
CA PHE A 158 -16.86 -18.70 0.40
C PHE A 158 -16.22 -17.80 1.47
N PHE A 159 -16.83 -16.67 1.80
CA PHE A 159 -16.26 -15.74 2.77
C PHE A 159 -16.23 -16.31 4.19
N THR A 160 -17.22 -17.13 4.58
CA THR A 160 -17.20 -17.83 5.87
C THR A 160 -16.01 -18.80 5.94
N GLU A 161 -15.72 -19.54 4.86
CA GLU A 161 -14.56 -20.42 4.77
C GLU A 161 -13.24 -19.61 4.81
N MET A 162 -13.14 -18.50 4.07
CA MET A 162 -11.93 -17.65 4.08
C MET A 162 -11.71 -17.04 5.48
N ALA A 163 -12.76 -16.57 6.13
CA ALA A 163 -12.70 -16.06 7.49
C ALA A 163 -12.29 -17.11 8.52
N GLU A 164 -12.78 -18.36 8.38
CA GLU A 164 -12.34 -19.47 9.25
C GLU A 164 -10.86 -19.83 9.07
N LEU A 165 -10.36 -19.78 7.83
CA LEU A 165 -8.97 -20.12 7.51
C LEU A 165 -7.97 -19.00 7.85
N TYR A 166 -8.37 -17.75 7.63
CA TYR A 166 -7.44 -16.62 7.61
C TYR A 166 -7.80 -15.47 8.57
N GLY A 167 -8.94 -15.50 9.23
CA GLY A 167 -9.44 -14.39 10.06
C GLY A 167 -8.55 -14.00 11.24
N ASN A 168 -7.60 -14.86 11.63
CA ASN A 168 -6.60 -14.52 12.66
C ASN A 168 -5.37 -13.80 12.08
N ASN A 169 -5.34 -13.51 10.77
CA ASN A 169 -4.24 -12.81 10.13
C ASN A 169 -4.65 -11.37 9.83
N ASP A 170 -3.92 -10.42 10.37
CA ASP A 170 -4.14 -8.98 10.15
C ASP A 170 -3.93 -8.54 8.70
N HIS A 171 -3.39 -9.44 7.85
CA HIS A 171 -3.13 -9.23 6.43
C HIS A 171 -4.40 -9.19 5.58
N VAL A 172 -5.50 -9.79 6.06
CA VAL A 172 -6.68 -10.10 5.24
C VAL A 172 -7.72 -8.98 5.28
N ILE A 173 -8.21 -8.62 4.11
CA ILE A 173 -9.29 -7.67 3.89
C ILE A 173 -10.32 -8.35 2.98
N TYR A 174 -11.60 -8.19 3.25
CA TYR A 174 -12.68 -8.78 2.46
C TYR A 174 -13.37 -7.71 1.63
N GLU A 175 -13.36 -7.81 0.30
CA GLU A 175 -14.18 -7.01 -0.59
C GLU A 175 -15.32 -7.89 -1.10
N ILE A 176 -16.51 -7.65 -0.55
CA ILE A 176 -17.63 -8.58 -0.71
C ILE A 176 -18.45 -8.37 -1.98
N TYR A 177 -18.25 -7.27 -2.70
CA TYR A 177 -18.91 -6.98 -3.96
C TYR A 177 -18.06 -6.00 -4.78
N ASN A 178 -17.55 -6.44 -5.93
CA ASN A 178 -16.73 -5.63 -6.81
C ASN A 178 -17.50 -4.40 -7.36
N GLU A 179 -18.48 -4.63 -8.24
CA GLU A 179 -19.16 -3.55 -8.96
C GLU A 179 -20.65 -3.81 -9.18
N PRO A 180 -21.54 -3.39 -8.27
CA PRO A 180 -22.96 -3.35 -8.56
C PRO A 180 -23.23 -2.38 -9.72
N ILE A 181 -23.92 -2.83 -10.80
CA ILE A 181 -24.21 -2.00 -11.98
C ILE A 181 -25.56 -1.30 -11.83
N ASN A 182 -26.65 -2.08 -11.81
CA ASN A 182 -28.03 -1.61 -11.81
C ASN A 182 -28.76 -1.92 -10.51
N GLN A 183 -28.10 -2.55 -9.56
CA GLN A 183 -28.65 -2.88 -8.25
C GLN A 183 -28.87 -1.60 -7.46
N SER A 184 -30.01 -1.51 -6.77
CA SER A 184 -30.23 -0.43 -5.81
C SER A 184 -29.30 -0.59 -4.60
N TRP A 185 -29.03 0.52 -3.90
CA TRP A 185 -28.28 0.46 -2.65
C TRP A 185 -28.90 -0.49 -1.62
N ASN A 186 -30.23 -0.58 -1.60
CA ASN A 186 -30.94 -1.50 -0.73
C ASN A 186 -30.69 -2.98 -1.10
N ASP A 187 -30.59 -3.32 -2.39
CA ASP A 187 -30.26 -4.67 -2.83
C ASP A 187 -28.83 -5.04 -2.40
N VAL A 188 -27.88 -4.11 -2.56
CA VAL A 188 -26.51 -4.27 -2.10
C VAL A 188 -26.43 -4.47 -0.59
N LYS A 189 -27.18 -3.66 0.20
CA LYS A 189 -27.23 -3.83 1.66
C LYS A 189 -27.81 -5.17 2.09
N ASN A 190 -28.86 -5.63 1.45
CA ASN A 190 -29.47 -6.93 1.74
C ASN A 190 -28.52 -8.10 1.45
N TYR A 191 -27.76 -8.02 0.36
CA TYR A 191 -26.70 -8.97 0.05
C TYR A 191 -25.58 -8.90 1.10
N ALA A 192 -25.09 -7.70 1.37
CA ALA A 192 -23.97 -7.46 2.29
C ALA A 192 -24.27 -7.96 3.71
N ALA A 193 -25.50 -7.80 4.20
CA ALA A 193 -25.89 -8.21 5.55
C ALA A 193 -25.62 -9.70 5.80
N ASP A 194 -25.98 -10.57 4.86
CA ASP A 194 -25.80 -12.03 4.98
C ASP A 194 -24.31 -12.38 4.89
N VAL A 195 -23.55 -11.77 3.97
CA VAL A 195 -22.10 -12.04 3.79
C VAL A 195 -21.30 -11.55 5.00
N ILE A 196 -21.60 -10.34 5.50
CA ILE A 196 -20.97 -9.79 6.71
C ILE A 196 -21.22 -10.71 7.90
N ALA A 197 -22.47 -11.17 8.09
CA ALA A 197 -22.79 -12.11 9.17
C ALA A 197 -21.99 -13.43 9.06
N GLY A 198 -21.81 -13.94 7.85
CA GLY A 198 -20.97 -15.11 7.58
C GLY A 198 -19.53 -14.89 7.99
N ILE A 199 -18.92 -13.78 7.55
CA ILE A 199 -17.53 -13.40 7.91
C ILE A 199 -17.41 -13.25 9.43
N ARG A 200 -18.27 -12.44 10.04
CA ARG A 200 -18.21 -12.11 11.49
C ARG A 200 -18.45 -13.29 12.40
N SER A 201 -19.06 -14.37 11.89
CA SER A 201 -19.18 -15.63 12.62
C SER A 201 -17.84 -16.31 12.90
N LYS A 202 -16.78 -15.95 12.17
CA LYS A 202 -15.43 -16.53 12.22
C LYS A 202 -14.33 -15.50 12.45
N ASP A 203 -14.48 -14.32 11.91
CA ASP A 203 -13.53 -13.21 11.96
C ASP A 203 -14.27 -11.94 12.43
N PRO A 204 -14.14 -11.58 13.71
CA PRO A 204 -14.84 -10.42 14.26
C PRO A 204 -14.24 -9.07 13.85
N ASP A 205 -12.99 -9.04 13.35
CA ASP A 205 -12.18 -7.83 13.41
C ASP A 205 -11.68 -7.31 12.07
N ASN A 206 -11.33 -8.17 11.09
CA ASN A 206 -10.72 -7.71 9.85
C ASN A 206 -11.65 -6.79 9.03
N LEU A 207 -11.04 -5.88 8.28
CA LEU A 207 -11.74 -4.89 7.47
C LEU A 207 -12.59 -5.56 6.37
N ILE A 208 -13.84 -5.15 6.27
CA ILE A 208 -14.74 -5.51 5.16
C ILE A 208 -14.99 -4.27 4.30
N ILE A 209 -14.93 -4.44 2.98
CA ILE A 209 -15.19 -3.40 1.99
C ILE A 209 -16.43 -3.78 1.18
N VAL A 210 -17.34 -2.84 1.00
CA VAL A 210 -18.63 -3.07 0.34
C VAL A 210 -18.71 -2.21 -0.91
N GLY A 211 -19.03 -2.82 -2.06
CA GLY A 211 -19.28 -2.12 -3.31
C GLY A 211 -20.48 -1.17 -3.21
N SER A 212 -20.50 -0.13 -4.03
CA SER A 212 -21.61 0.81 -4.15
C SER A 212 -22.23 0.75 -5.56
N PRO A 213 -23.47 1.22 -5.79
CA PRO A 213 -24.09 1.21 -7.11
C PRO A 213 -23.28 1.92 -8.19
N THR A 214 -23.62 1.68 -9.46
CA THR A 214 -23.06 2.35 -10.64
C THR A 214 -21.53 2.12 -10.73
N TRP A 215 -21.13 0.83 -10.80
CA TRP A 215 -19.72 0.42 -10.85
C TRP A 215 -18.89 0.98 -9.69
N SER A 216 -19.43 0.88 -8.49
CA SER A 216 -18.77 1.36 -7.26
C SER A 216 -18.40 2.86 -7.30
N GLN A 217 -19.26 3.69 -7.91
CA GLN A 217 -19.10 5.15 -8.01
C GLN A 217 -20.06 5.94 -7.13
N ASP A 218 -21.27 5.40 -6.83
CA ASP A 218 -22.31 6.10 -6.10
C ASP A 218 -22.13 5.96 -4.58
N VAL A 219 -20.95 6.32 -4.09
CA VAL A 219 -20.60 6.29 -2.65
C VAL A 219 -21.44 7.25 -1.80
N ASP A 220 -22.06 8.25 -2.42
CA ASP A 220 -23.02 9.16 -1.78
C ASP A 220 -24.32 8.44 -1.35
N GLN A 221 -24.76 7.40 -2.07
CA GLN A 221 -25.89 6.57 -1.65
C GLN A 221 -25.54 5.78 -0.37
N ALA A 222 -24.33 5.21 -0.32
CA ALA A 222 -23.82 4.55 0.88
C ALA A 222 -23.68 5.54 2.06
N ALA A 223 -23.21 6.74 1.79
CA ALA A 223 -23.06 7.79 2.81
C ALA A 223 -24.39 8.29 3.36
N ALA A 224 -25.44 8.34 2.53
CA ALA A 224 -26.78 8.77 2.95
C ALA A 224 -27.49 7.72 3.84
N ASP A 225 -27.15 6.44 3.69
CA ASP A 225 -27.79 5.33 4.42
C ASP A 225 -26.77 4.19 4.65
N PRO A 226 -25.75 4.40 5.48
CA PRO A 226 -24.67 3.43 5.66
C PRO A 226 -25.15 2.13 6.32
N ILE A 227 -24.43 1.04 6.05
CA ILE A 227 -24.60 -0.23 6.78
C ILE A 227 -24.20 0.01 8.24
N THR A 228 -25.06 -0.41 9.15
CA THR A 228 -24.87 -0.23 10.60
C THR A 228 -24.70 -1.58 11.29
N GLY A 229 -24.12 -1.57 12.51
CA GLY A 229 -23.97 -2.76 13.34
C GLY A 229 -22.58 -3.42 13.24
N ASP A 230 -21.76 -3.03 12.28
CA ASP A 230 -20.36 -3.43 12.19
C ASP A 230 -19.48 -2.17 12.13
N PRO A 231 -18.53 -2.00 13.06
CA PRO A 231 -17.70 -0.80 13.12
C PRO A 231 -16.57 -0.79 12.10
N ASN A 232 -16.22 -1.92 11.49
CA ASN A 232 -15.05 -2.05 10.62
C ASN A 232 -15.42 -2.29 9.15
N LEU A 233 -16.29 -1.39 8.63
CA LEU A 233 -16.73 -1.37 7.24
C LEU A 233 -16.22 -0.13 6.51
N ALA A 234 -15.63 -0.33 5.32
CA ALA A 234 -15.34 0.72 4.35
C ALA A 234 -16.16 0.49 3.06
N TYR A 235 -16.22 1.50 2.21
CA TYR A 235 -16.94 1.45 0.95
C TYR A 235 -15.98 1.64 -0.21
N THR A 236 -16.17 0.82 -1.25
CA THR A 236 -15.29 0.91 -2.42
C THR A 236 -15.67 2.08 -3.31
N LEU A 237 -14.65 2.75 -3.85
CA LEU A 237 -14.78 3.72 -4.93
C LEU A 237 -13.94 3.24 -6.11
N HIS A 238 -14.54 3.10 -7.30
CA HIS A 238 -13.82 2.78 -8.52
C HIS A 238 -13.78 3.97 -9.47
N PHE A 239 -12.66 4.16 -10.13
CA PHE A 239 -12.51 5.19 -11.16
C PHE A 239 -11.46 4.83 -12.21
N TYR A 240 -11.60 5.45 -13.36
CA TYR A 240 -10.61 5.45 -14.44
C TYR A 240 -10.26 6.90 -14.80
N ALA A 241 -9.00 7.25 -14.70
CA ALA A 241 -8.54 8.63 -14.71
C ALA A 241 -8.89 9.38 -15.99
N ASN A 242 -8.96 8.69 -17.14
CA ASN A 242 -9.33 9.35 -18.38
C ASN A 242 -10.85 9.64 -18.51
N THR A 243 -11.69 8.92 -17.76
CA THR A 243 -13.14 9.10 -17.75
C THR A 243 -13.62 9.93 -16.55
N HIS A 244 -13.20 9.57 -15.35
CA HIS A 244 -13.70 10.11 -14.10
C HIS A 244 -12.79 11.25 -13.61
N LYS A 245 -13.39 12.41 -13.46
CA LYS A 245 -12.69 13.67 -13.20
C LYS A 245 -13.13 14.28 -11.85
N GLN A 246 -13.08 15.59 -11.75
CA GLN A 246 -13.38 16.33 -10.54
C GLN A 246 -14.73 15.97 -9.91
N PHE A 247 -15.77 15.73 -10.71
CA PHE A 247 -17.10 15.40 -10.20
C PHE A 247 -17.11 14.19 -9.27
N LEU A 248 -16.28 13.15 -9.57
CA LEU A 248 -16.23 11.95 -8.73
C LEU A 248 -15.34 12.15 -7.50
N ARG A 249 -14.29 12.98 -7.59
CA ARG A 249 -13.50 13.41 -6.41
C ARG A 249 -14.37 14.24 -5.44
N ASP A 250 -15.22 15.13 -5.97
CA ASP A 250 -16.16 15.91 -5.15
C ASP A 250 -17.19 15.00 -4.44
N ARG A 251 -17.71 14.00 -5.15
CA ARG A 251 -18.61 12.98 -4.58
C ARG A 251 -17.91 12.17 -3.48
N ALA A 252 -16.69 11.70 -3.71
CA ALA A 252 -15.91 10.98 -2.72
C ALA A 252 -15.66 11.81 -1.46
N LEU A 253 -15.26 13.07 -1.63
CA LEU A 253 -15.04 13.98 -0.50
C LEU A 253 -16.33 14.27 0.27
N ALA A 254 -17.47 14.45 -0.42
CA ALA A 254 -18.76 14.63 0.23
C ALA A 254 -19.17 13.39 1.03
N ALA A 255 -18.94 12.18 0.52
CA ALA A 255 -19.23 10.93 1.21
C ALA A 255 -18.36 10.76 2.48
N MET A 256 -17.06 11.03 2.38
CA MET A 256 -16.17 11.03 3.54
C MET A 256 -16.58 12.07 4.60
N ASN A 257 -16.94 13.27 4.18
CA ASN A 257 -17.44 14.32 5.08
C ASN A 257 -18.77 13.93 5.78
N SER A 258 -19.51 13.01 5.19
CA SER A 258 -20.73 12.42 5.80
C SER A 258 -20.40 11.26 6.77
N GLY A 259 -19.13 10.88 6.92
CA GLY A 259 -18.66 9.98 7.96
C GLY A 259 -18.37 8.54 7.53
N ILE A 260 -18.41 8.21 6.23
CA ILE A 260 -18.03 6.88 5.76
C ILE A 260 -16.57 6.83 5.30
N ALA A 261 -15.88 5.70 5.56
CA ALA A 261 -14.53 5.45 5.08
C ALA A 261 -14.57 4.89 3.65
N LEU A 262 -13.70 5.41 2.78
CA LEU A 262 -13.54 4.94 1.41
C LEU A 262 -12.24 4.15 1.24
N PHE A 263 -12.29 3.17 0.34
CA PHE A 263 -11.15 2.45 -0.18
C PHE A 263 -11.26 2.39 -1.71
N VAL A 264 -10.24 2.80 -2.44
CA VAL A 264 -10.20 2.66 -3.90
C VAL A 264 -9.64 1.29 -4.24
N THR A 265 -10.52 0.29 -4.29
CA THR A 265 -10.12 -1.10 -4.55
C THR A 265 -9.87 -1.39 -6.03
N GLU A 266 -10.23 -0.45 -6.92
CA GLU A 266 -9.90 -0.49 -8.33
C GLU A 266 -9.79 0.92 -8.92
N TRP A 267 -8.71 1.19 -9.65
CA TRP A 267 -8.57 2.38 -10.47
C TRP A 267 -7.65 2.16 -11.66
N GLY A 268 -7.93 2.84 -12.76
CA GLY A 268 -7.14 2.75 -13.99
C GLY A 268 -6.61 4.11 -14.46
N THR A 269 -5.49 4.08 -15.21
CA THR A 269 -4.87 5.26 -15.84
C THR A 269 -5.57 5.64 -17.16
N THR A 270 -6.48 4.80 -17.65
CA THR A 270 -7.15 4.84 -18.95
C THR A 270 -8.57 5.37 -18.85
N ASP A 271 -9.37 5.23 -19.90
CA ASP A 271 -10.81 5.38 -19.77
C ASP A 271 -11.47 4.12 -19.15
N ALA A 272 -12.77 4.22 -18.86
CA ALA A 272 -13.51 3.16 -18.16
C ALA A 272 -13.66 1.85 -18.95
N SER A 273 -13.28 1.82 -20.20
CA SER A 273 -13.23 0.57 -21.00
C SER A 273 -11.94 -0.23 -20.80
N GLY A 274 -11.00 0.32 -20.03
CA GLY A 274 -9.63 -0.20 -19.91
C GLY A 274 -8.71 0.20 -21.08
N ASN A 275 -9.23 0.94 -22.06
CA ASN A 275 -8.51 1.41 -23.25
C ASN A 275 -8.52 2.96 -23.31
N GLY A 276 -8.31 3.56 -24.48
CA GLY A 276 -8.33 5.01 -24.68
C GLY A 276 -7.03 5.70 -24.30
N GLY A 277 -5.98 4.94 -24.08
CA GLY A 277 -4.64 5.42 -23.76
C GLY A 277 -4.44 5.80 -22.29
N TYR A 278 -3.20 5.96 -21.94
CA TYR A 278 -2.73 6.39 -20.63
C TYR A 278 -2.85 7.91 -20.46
N ASN A 279 -3.45 8.34 -19.37
CA ASN A 279 -3.58 9.76 -19.01
C ASN A 279 -2.77 10.07 -17.74
N GLU A 280 -1.52 10.47 -17.92
CA GLU A 280 -0.59 10.77 -16.82
C GLU A 280 -1.10 11.90 -15.92
N GLN A 281 -1.48 13.02 -16.54
CA GLN A 281 -1.88 14.22 -15.79
C GLN A 281 -3.06 13.96 -14.87
N GLU A 282 -4.10 13.31 -15.36
CA GLU A 282 -5.29 13.05 -14.54
C GLU A 282 -5.03 11.94 -13.52
N SER A 283 -4.18 10.97 -13.86
CA SER A 283 -3.72 9.94 -12.90
C SER A 283 -2.97 10.57 -11.73
N GLU A 284 -2.07 11.52 -11.97
CA GLU A 284 -1.37 12.26 -10.91
C GLU A 284 -2.33 13.08 -10.03
N ILE A 285 -3.35 13.73 -10.63
CA ILE A 285 -4.37 14.46 -9.87
C ILE A 285 -5.12 13.51 -8.93
N TRP A 286 -5.51 12.33 -9.40
CA TRP A 286 -6.16 11.31 -8.58
C TRP A 286 -5.24 10.75 -7.49
N LEU A 287 -3.99 10.45 -7.82
CA LEU A 287 -3.01 9.94 -6.84
C LEU A 287 -2.79 10.95 -5.72
N ASN A 288 -2.60 12.24 -6.05
CA ASN A 288 -2.49 13.29 -5.04
C ASN A 288 -3.76 13.41 -4.20
N PHE A 289 -4.95 13.34 -4.82
CA PHE A 289 -6.23 13.37 -4.09
C PHE A 289 -6.32 12.22 -3.06
N MET A 290 -5.96 10.99 -3.45
CA MET A 290 -5.99 9.83 -2.55
C MET A 290 -4.98 9.96 -1.42
N ILE A 291 -3.77 10.44 -1.71
CA ILE A 291 -2.72 10.66 -0.71
C ILE A 291 -3.14 11.73 0.29
N ASP A 292 -3.59 12.89 -0.19
CA ASP A 292 -3.97 14.04 0.64
C ASP A 292 -5.17 13.75 1.55
N ASN A 293 -6.06 12.85 1.12
CA ASN A 293 -7.24 12.43 1.89
C ASN A 293 -7.07 11.08 2.61
N HIS A 294 -5.86 10.53 2.66
CA HIS A 294 -5.55 9.26 3.32
C HIS A 294 -6.45 8.11 2.86
N ILE A 295 -6.70 7.99 1.55
CA ILE A 295 -7.45 6.90 0.95
C ILE A 295 -6.45 5.86 0.44
N SER A 296 -6.60 4.61 0.83
CA SER A 296 -5.83 3.49 0.28
C SER A 296 -6.37 3.09 -1.09
N TYR A 297 -5.49 2.62 -2.00
CA TYR A 297 -5.86 2.36 -3.39
C TYR A 297 -5.04 1.23 -4.03
N VAL A 298 -5.67 0.51 -4.97
CA VAL A 298 -4.98 -0.49 -5.80
C VAL A 298 -5.28 -0.26 -7.28
N ASN A 299 -4.23 -0.33 -8.11
CA ASN A 299 -4.34 -0.08 -9.54
C ASN A 299 -4.81 -1.34 -10.29
N TRP A 300 -5.72 -1.17 -11.22
CA TRP A 300 -6.11 -2.16 -12.22
C TRP A 300 -5.23 -2.01 -13.45
N THR A 301 -4.37 -2.97 -13.94
CA THR A 301 -4.35 -4.33 -13.39
C THR A 301 -3.08 -5.09 -13.81
N VAL A 302 -2.70 -6.10 -13.05
CA VAL A 302 -1.64 -7.06 -13.41
C VAL A 302 -2.21 -8.11 -14.36
N ALA A 303 -2.01 -7.91 -15.66
CA ALA A 303 -2.38 -8.80 -16.75
C ALA A 303 -1.51 -8.50 -17.98
N HIS A 304 -1.54 -9.38 -18.98
CA HIS A 304 -0.84 -9.20 -20.23
C HIS A 304 -1.79 -9.21 -21.47
N LYS A 305 -3.04 -8.87 -21.23
CA LYS A 305 -4.05 -8.65 -22.26
C LYS A 305 -3.69 -7.45 -23.12
N ASN A 306 -4.13 -7.43 -24.37
CA ASN A 306 -4.00 -6.24 -25.23
C ASN A 306 -5.04 -5.18 -24.82
N GLU A 307 -4.77 -4.53 -23.70
CA GLU A 307 -5.61 -3.51 -23.07
C GLU A 307 -4.70 -2.49 -22.37
N ASP A 308 -4.98 -1.20 -22.53
CA ASP A 308 -4.09 -0.12 -22.09
C ASP A 308 -3.97 -0.04 -20.56
N SER A 309 -4.96 -0.56 -19.81
CA SER A 309 -4.93 -0.64 -18.35
C SER A 309 -3.99 -1.72 -17.81
N CYS A 310 -3.63 -2.71 -18.63
CA CYS A 310 -2.72 -3.78 -18.22
C CYS A 310 -1.30 -3.26 -18.04
N VAL A 311 -0.64 -3.67 -16.95
CA VAL A 311 0.73 -3.23 -16.66
C VAL A 311 1.81 -4.05 -17.36
N VAL A 312 1.50 -5.27 -17.81
CA VAL A 312 2.43 -6.13 -18.55
C VAL A 312 2.15 -6.04 -20.05
N SER A 313 3.18 -5.93 -20.87
CA SER A 313 3.05 -5.88 -22.32
C SER A 313 2.32 -7.12 -22.87
N PRO A 314 1.47 -6.96 -23.89
CA PRO A 314 0.62 -8.05 -24.39
C PRO A 314 1.39 -9.34 -24.70
N GLY A 315 0.87 -10.46 -24.22
CA GLY A 315 1.42 -11.80 -24.46
C GLY A 315 2.69 -12.16 -23.70
N MET A 316 3.22 -11.26 -22.82
CA MET A 316 4.50 -11.51 -22.14
C MET A 316 4.38 -12.32 -20.85
N GLY A 317 3.16 -12.53 -20.30
CA GLY A 317 2.91 -13.36 -19.13
C GLY A 317 3.68 -12.95 -17.88
N VAL A 318 3.77 -13.85 -16.91
CA VAL A 318 4.48 -13.64 -15.63
C VAL A 318 5.95 -13.24 -15.84
N GLN A 319 6.62 -13.87 -16.79
CA GLN A 319 8.03 -13.54 -17.09
C GLN A 319 8.19 -12.12 -17.66
N GLY A 320 7.16 -11.61 -18.34
CA GLY A 320 7.12 -10.21 -18.78
C GLY A 320 7.10 -9.23 -17.60
N LEU A 321 6.30 -9.53 -16.56
CA LEU A 321 6.28 -8.75 -15.32
C LEU A 321 7.67 -8.74 -14.66
N ILE A 322 8.26 -9.90 -14.47
CA ILE A 322 9.55 -10.09 -13.79
C ILE A 322 10.71 -9.43 -14.56
N ASN A 323 10.72 -9.55 -15.87
CA ASN A 323 11.78 -8.99 -16.73
C ASN A 323 11.55 -7.50 -17.06
N GLY A 324 10.49 -6.87 -16.56
CA GLY A 324 10.20 -5.46 -16.78
C GLY A 324 9.66 -5.13 -18.17
N ASN A 325 9.06 -6.11 -18.88
CA ASN A 325 8.36 -5.90 -20.14
C ASN A 325 6.98 -5.27 -19.87
N LEU A 326 7.00 -4.00 -19.46
CA LEU A 326 5.83 -3.27 -19.01
C LEU A 326 5.26 -2.38 -20.10
N THR A 327 3.97 -2.08 -20.00
CA THR A 327 3.31 -1.01 -20.77
C THR A 327 3.71 0.38 -20.23
N THR A 328 3.30 1.44 -20.92
CA THR A 328 3.50 2.81 -20.42
C THR A 328 2.79 3.01 -19.07
N SER A 329 1.55 2.53 -18.93
CA SER A 329 0.82 2.51 -17.65
C SER A 329 1.61 1.73 -16.59
N GLY A 330 2.12 0.54 -16.93
CA GLY A 330 2.89 -0.29 -16.01
C GLY A 330 4.17 0.37 -15.50
N ILE A 331 4.91 1.05 -16.37
CA ILE A 331 6.11 1.81 -15.97
C ILE A 331 5.75 2.94 -15.01
N PHE A 332 4.69 3.71 -15.31
CA PHE A 332 4.21 4.80 -14.46
C PHE A 332 3.81 4.28 -13.07
N ILE A 333 2.97 3.24 -13.01
CA ILE A 333 2.49 2.68 -11.75
C ILE A 333 3.64 2.10 -10.92
N ARG A 334 4.54 1.31 -11.53
CA ARG A 334 5.71 0.77 -10.83
C ARG A 334 6.55 1.87 -10.21
N ASN A 335 6.85 2.92 -10.96
CA ASN A 335 7.62 4.05 -10.47
C ASN A 335 6.91 4.78 -9.32
N HIS A 336 5.59 4.94 -9.42
CA HIS A 336 4.77 5.53 -8.35
C HIS A 336 4.83 4.69 -7.06
N LEU A 337 4.66 3.35 -7.14
CA LEU A 337 4.71 2.47 -5.98
C LEU A 337 6.07 2.50 -5.29
N ILE A 338 7.16 2.46 -6.05
CA ILE A 338 8.53 2.55 -5.50
C ILE A 338 8.75 3.90 -4.82
N ALA A 339 8.41 5.00 -5.49
CA ALA A 339 8.55 6.35 -4.92
C ALA A 339 7.69 6.53 -3.65
N ARG A 340 6.49 5.93 -3.61
CA ARG A 340 5.62 5.95 -2.44
C ARG A 340 6.21 5.18 -1.26
N ALA A 341 6.77 4.00 -1.50
CA ALA A 341 7.44 3.20 -0.47
C ALA A 341 8.70 3.91 0.07
N GLU A 342 9.48 4.53 -0.80
CA GLU A 342 10.63 5.34 -0.39
C GLU A 342 10.20 6.53 0.47
N ALA A 343 9.14 7.23 0.11
CA ALA A 343 8.61 8.34 0.91
C ALA A 343 8.16 7.88 2.30
N LEU A 344 7.45 6.74 2.39
CA LEU A 344 7.00 6.18 3.67
C LEU A 344 8.15 5.62 4.53
N SER A 345 9.17 5.03 3.91
CA SER A 345 10.35 4.53 4.64
C SER A 345 11.20 5.63 5.25
N VAL A 346 11.03 6.85 4.80
CA VAL A 346 11.75 8.02 5.30
C VAL A 346 10.98 8.73 6.42
N ASP A 347 9.64 8.58 6.47
CA ASP A 347 8.83 9.10 7.57
C ASP A 347 9.13 8.39 8.92
N ASP A 348 9.61 7.14 8.91
CA ASP A 348 10.12 6.45 10.11
C ASP A 348 11.42 7.08 10.69
N PHE A 349 12.04 8.02 9.99
CA PHE A 349 13.17 8.83 10.45
C PHE A 349 12.85 10.32 10.59
N SER A 350 11.58 10.73 10.57
CA SER A 350 11.21 12.06 11.03
C SER A 350 11.46 12.11 12.55
N ILE A 351 12.67 12.48 12.90
CA ILE A 351 12.96 12.84 14.29
C ILE A 351 12.08 14.05 14.57
N ASP A 352 11.07 13.91 15.43
CA ASP A 352 10.15 14.97 15.91
C ASP A 352 10.86 16.24 16.44
N ASN A 353 12.15 16.35 16.28
CA ASN A 353 13.01 17.41 16.77
C ASN A 353 13.90 18.09 15.73
N VAL A 354 13.81 17.76 14.43
CA VAL A 354 14.58 18.52 13.42
C VAL A 354 13.87 19.83 13.11
N LYS A 355 14.30 20.89 13.78
CA LYS A 355 13.82 22.24 13.48
C LYS A 355 14.60 22.76 12.28
N LEU A 356 13.89 23.01 11.17
CA LEU A 356 14.38 23.71 10.01
C LEU A 356 13.63 25.05 9.88
N SER A 357 14.36 26.14 9.83
CA SER A 357 13.79 27.45 9.58
C SER A 357 14.69 28.27 8.67
N LEU A 358 14.14 29.27 8.02
CA LEU A 358 14.86 30.24 7.21
C LEU A 358 14.92 31.57 7.96
N ASP A 359 16.07 32.25 7.95
CA ASP A 359 16.20 33.58 8.58
C ASP A 359 15.22 34.59 7.98
N GLN A 360 14.96 34.42 6.67
CA GLN A 360 14.08 35.33 5.93
C GLN A 360 13.33 34.53 4.83
N ASN A 361 12.05 34.81 4.67
CA ASN A 361 11.21 34.37 3.55
C ASN A 361 10.12 35.43 3.32
N PRO A 362 10.08 36.10 2.17
CA PRO A 362 10.82 35.90 0.91
C PRO A 362 12.33 36.19 0.99
N VAL A 363 13.11 35.51 0.14
CA VAL A 363 14.57 35.56 0.07
C VAL A 363 15.00 36.28 -1.20
N LYS A 364 16.03 37.16 -1.10
CA LYS A 364 16.57 37.85 -2.27
C LYS A 364 17.77 37.11 -2.89
N ASP A 365 18.93 37.12 -2.25
CA ASP A 365 20.18 36.61 -2.82
C ASP A 365 20.82 35.49 -2.04
N ILE A 366 20.65 35.47 -0.71
CA ILE A 366 21.26 34.53 0.20
C ILE A 366 20.17 33.79 0.99
N LEU A 367 20.07 32.51 0.78
CA LEU A 367 19.21 31.62 1.55
C LEU A 367 19.96 31.19 2.81
N SER A 368 19.61 31.77 3.95
CA SER A 368 20.17 31.43 5.26
C SER A 368 19.26 30.41 5.94
N ILE A 369 19.82 29.24 6.28
CA ILE A 369 19.10 28.08 6.79
C ILE A 369 19.55 27.88 8.23
N ASN A 370 18.59 27.73 9.18
CA ASN A 370 18.84 27.27 10.53
C ASN A 370 18.33 25.86 10.71
N SER A 371 19.19 24.96 11.16
CA SER A 371 18.85 23.57 11.41
C SER A 371 19.38 23.10 12.75
N SER A 372 18.61 22.28 13.44
CA SER A 372 19.05 21.62 14.68
C SER A 372 20.02 20.44 14.44
N ILE A 373 20.30 20.11 13.17
CA ILE A 373 21.20 19.04 12.76
C ILE A 373 22.17 19.50 11.67
N VAL A 374 23.30 18.81 11.54
CA VAL A 374 24.24 19.05 10.43
C VAL A 374 23.61 18.58 9.13
N ILE A 375 23.56 19.51 8.16
CA ILE A 375 23.04 19.26 6.80
C ILE A 375 24.22 18.75 5.96
N ASP A 376 24.12 17.52 5.45
CA ASP A 376 25.15 16.96 4.57
C ASP A 376 25.01 17.52 3.15
N ASN A 377 23.81 17.55 2.63
CA ASN A 377 23.51 18.19 1.34
C ASN A 377 22.15 18.90 1.34
N LEU A 378 21.95 19.79 0.38
CA LEU A 378 20.68 20.42 0.12
C LEU A 378 20.37 20.44 -1.38
N ILE A 379 19.08 20.37 -1.69
CA ILE A 379 18.55 20.42 -3.05
C ILE A 379 17.40 21.42 -3.08
N ILE A 380 17.36 22.25 -4.11
CA ILE A 380 16.24 23.17 -4.37
C ILE A 380 15.51 22.69 -5.60
N PHE A 381 14.21 22.57 -5.48
CA PHE A 381 13.29 22.20 -6.56
C PHE A 381 12.42 23.39 -6.94
N ASP A 382 12.12 23.53 -8.21
CA ASP A 382 11.04 24.40 -8.67
C ASP A 382 9.66 23.73 -8.41
N MET A 383 8.57 24.47 -8.66
CA MET A 383 7.21 23.97 -8.42
C MET A 383 6.78 22.85 -9.39
N THR A 384 7.61 22.52 -10.38
CA THR A 384 7.39 21.35 -11.26
C THR A 384 8.14 20.10 -10.77
N GLY A 385 8.81 20.17 -9.61
CA GLY A 385 9.61 19.09 -9.04
C GLY A 385 11.00 18.93 -9.67
N ARG A 386 11.40 19.80 -10.59
CA ARG A 386 12.72 19.77 -11.22
C ARG A 386 13.77 20.33 -10.25
N SER A 387 14.86 19.60 -10.02
CA SER A 387 16.01 20.11 -9.27
C SER A 387 16.69 21.25 -10.05
N VAL A 388 16.73 22.43 -9.42
CA VAL A 388 17.35 23.65 -9.99
C VAL A 388 18.64 24.04 -9.30
N PHE A 389 18.93 23.45 -8.13
CA PHE A 389 20.18 23.66 -7.39
C PHE A 389 20.44 22.47 -6.47
N SER A 390 21.72 22.07 -6.34
CA SER A 390 22.13 21.03 -5.37
C SER A 390 23.54 21.36 -4.87
N LYS A 391 23.78 21.13 -3.56
CA LYS A 391 25.07 21.41 -2.93
C LYS A 391 25.31 20.53 -1.70
N ASN A 392 26.52 19.95 -1.57
CA ASN A 392 27.01 19.36 -0.32
C ASN A 392 27.55 20.49 0.58
N VAL A 393 27.13 20.52 1.85
CA VAL A 393 27.43 21.63 2.76
C VAL A 393 28.11 21.20 4.07
N ASN A 394 27.73 20.09 4.66
CA ASN A 394 28.28 19.54 5.92
C ASN A 394 28.29 20.58 7.08
N GLN A 395 27.22 21.31 7.26
CA GLN A 395 27.06 22.35 8.28
C GLN A 395 25.61 22.39 8.79
N ASP A 396 25.40 22.89 10.03
CA ASP A 396 24.09 23.06 10.63
C ASP A 396 23.34 24.33 10.17
N ASN A 397 24.06 25.43 9.91
CA ASN A 397 23.50 26.73 9.52
C ASN A 397 24.11 27.26 8.20
N PRO A 398 23.89 26.58 7.05
CA PRO A 398 24.50 27.00 5.79
C PRO A 398 23.85 28.27 5.24
N LYS A 399 24.67 29.10 4.60
CA LYS A 399 24.26 30.23 3.77
C LYS A 399 24.52 29.94 2.28
N ILE A 400 23.47 29.96 1.50
CA ILE A 400 23.48 29.53 0.10
C ILE A 400 23.19 30.74 -0.80
N ASN A 401 24.11 31.01 -1.72
CA ASN A 401 23.88 32.01 -2.77
C ASN A 401 22.91 31.44 -3.81
N ILE A 402 21.77 32.09 -3.99
CA ILE A 402 20.71 31.77 -4.94
C ILE A 402 20.41 32.84 -5.95
N THR A 403 21.37 33.73 -6.19
CA THR A 403 21.23 34.85 -7.18
C THR A 403 20.90 34.34 -8.58
N ASN A 404 21.30 33.11 -8.93
CA ASN A 404 21.05 32.53 -10.24
C ASN A 404 19.65 31.89 -10.38
N LEU A 405 18.84 31.86 -9.32
CA LEU A 405 17.45 31.40 -9.40
C LEU A 405 16.56 32.58 -9.81
N ASN A 406 15.62 32.33 -10.71
CA ASN A 406 14.58 33.26 -11.07
C ASN A 406 13.65 33.56 -9.89
N SER A 407 12.97 34.72 -9.90
CA SER A 407 11.91 34.99 -8.92
C SER A 407 10.80 33.92 -9.02
N GLY A 408 10.34 33.41 -7.90
CA GLY A 408 9.32 32.34 -7.87
C GLY A 408 9.28 31.57 -6.57
N ASN A 409 8.40 30.56 -6.53
CA ASN A 409 8.26 29.63 -5.40
C ASN A 409 9.18 28.43 -5.60
N TYR A 410 9.78 27.98 -4.51
CA TYR A 410 10.72 26.86 -4.49
C TYR A 410 10.52 26.00 -3.27
N ILE A 411 10.95 24.72 -3.36
CA ILE A 411 11.04 23.78 -2.26
C ILE A 411 12.52 23.54 -1.97
N LEU A 412 12.95 23.83 -0.75
CA LEU A 412 14.25 23.45 -0.22
C LEU A 412 14.12 22.08 0.46
N LYS A 413 14.87 21.08 0.02
CA LYS A 413 15.08 19.82 0.70
C LYS A 413 16.48 19.79 1.28
N VAL A 414 16.63 19.45 2.56
CA VAL A 414 17.90 19.26 3.25
C VAL A 414 18.02 17.82 3.71
N ASN A 415 19.18 17.22 3.51
CA ASN A 415 19.47 15.85 3.90
C ASN A 415 20.62 15.82 4.90
N SER A 416 20.53 14.93 5.89
CA SER A 416 21.55 14.56 6.85
C SER A 416 21.71 13.05 6.85
N LYS A 417 22.82 12.50 7.37
CA LYS A 417 23.05 11.03 7.49
C LYS A 417 21.93 10.27 8.18
N LYS A 418 21.09 10.96 8.95
CA LYS A 418 20.04 10.35 9.78
C LYS A 418 18.63 10.85 9.52
N ALA A 419 18.45 11.89 8.70
CA ALA A 419 17.15 12.52 8.47
C ALA A 419 17.16 13.42 7.25
N PHE A 420 15.98 13.68 6.68
CA PHE A 420 15.79 14.81 5.79
C PHE A 420 14.56 15.63 6.23
N THR A 421 14.50 16.87 5.77
CA THR A 421 13.31 17.72 5.94
C THR A 421 13.23 18.70 4.79
N SER A 422 12.06 19.31 4.59
CA SER A 422 11.86 20.27 3.53
C SER A 422 11.07 21.49 4.01
N THR A 423 11.27 22.62 3.33
CA THR A 423 10.49 23.84 3.57
C THR A 423 10.31 24.60 2.26
N LYS A 424 9.22 25.38 2.15
CA LYS A 424 8.96 26.25 0.99
C LYS A 424 9.56 27.62 1.22
N PHE A 425 10.05 28.25 0.13
CA PHE A 425 10.46 29.65 0.16
C PHE A 425 10.14 30.38 -1.15
N VAL A 426 10.06 31.69 -1.06
CA VAL A 426 9.83 32.59 -2.19
C VAL A 426 11.14 33.32 -2.51
N LYS A 427 11.62 33.23 -3.76
CA LYS A 427 12.74 34.01 -4.30
C LYS A 427 12.18 35.30 -4.92
N LEU A 428 12.69 36.44 -4.46
CA LEU A 428 12.37 37.77 -5.02
C LEU A 428 13.15 38.07 -6.28
#